data_3f22ef79c92d2336c80d03909be83422
#
_entry.id   3f22ef79c92d2336c80d03909be83422
#
_cell.length_a   1.000
_cell.length_b   1.000
_cell.length_c   1.000
_cell.angle_alpha   90.00
_cell.angle_beta   90.00
_cell.angle_gamma   90.00
#
_symmetry.space_group_name_H-M   'P 1'
#
loop_
_entity.id
_entity.type
_entity.pdbx_description
1 polymer ?
#
loop_
_entity_poly.entity_id
_entity_poly.type
_entity_poly.pdbx_seq_one_letter_code
_entity_poly.pdbx_strand_id
1 'polypeptide(L)'
;IGLTATPNKQTFGFFNQNLVMEYNHEQAVADGVNVNYDVYRIRTAITQAGSTVEAGYSVQLMNRETRAKRWERLDEDFAYDPDQLDRDVVAPDQIRTIVKAFRDKLFTDIFPGRTEVPKTLIFAKDDAHAENIVEILREEFGKGNAFAQKITYRTTGDTPENLISAFRNSYFPRIAVTV
;
A
#
# COMPACT_ATOMS: atom_id res chain seq x y z
N ILE A 1 33.34 -14.15 5.17
CA ILE A 1 32.07 -14.81 4.81
C ILE A 1 30.96 -13.82 5.06
N GLY A 2 30.10 -13.61 4.07
CA GLY A 2 28.91 -12.78 4.18
C GLY A 2 27.64 -13.60 3.99
N LEU A 3 26.60 -13.32 4.78
CA LEU A 3 25.26 -13.88 4.64
C LEU A 3 24.29 -12.72 4.44
N THR A 4 23.44 -12.81 3.42
CA THR A 4 22.41 -11.81 3.15
C THR A 4 21.20 -12.45 2.48
N ALA A 5 20.00 -11.96 2.85
CA ALA A 5 18.77 -12.35 2.18
C ALA A 5 18.50 -11.56 0.89
N THR A 6 19.22 -10.44 0.69
CA THR A 6 18.99 -9.51 -0.43
C THR A 6 20.32 -9.08 -1.06
N PRO A 7 21.04 -10.01 -1.73
CA PRO A 7 22.30 -9.67 -2.38
C PRO A 7 22.05 -8.66 -3.51
N ASN A 8 22.90 -7.67 -3.60
CA ASN A 8 22.88 -6.68 -4.67
C ASN A 8 24.24 -6.65 -5.41
N LYS A 9 24.35 -5.84 -6.46
CA LYS A 9 25.60 -5.72 -7.24
C LYS A 9 26.82 -5.35 -6.40
N GLN A 10 26.64 -4.52 -5.36
CA GLN A 10 27.74 -4.12 -4.47
C GLN A 10 28.16 -5.27 -3.57
N THR A 11 27.20 -6.08 -3.09
CA THR A 11 27.49 -7.30 -2.31
C THR A 11 28.34 -8.27 -3.13
N PHE A 12 27.93 -8.55 -4.36
CA PHE A 12 28.70 -9.42 -5.25
C PHE A 12 30.07 -8.84 -5.59
N GLY A 13 30.17 -7.52 -5.84
CA GLY A 13 31.43 -6.84 -6.09
C GLY A 13 32.41 -6.93 -4.92
N PHE A 14 31.92 -6.74 -3.69
CA PHE A 14 32.76 -6.82 -2.48
C PHE A 14 33.39 -8.20 -2.29
N PHE A 15 32.67 -9.26 -2.62
CA PHE A 15 33.16 -10.64 -2.52
C PHE A 15 33.76 -11.19 -3.82
N ASN A 16 34.16 -10.33 -4.77
CA ASN A 16 34.69 -10.71 -6.07
C ASN A 16 33.85 -11.76 -6.80
N GLN A 17 32.53 -11.64 -6.70
CA GLN A 17 31.54 -12.55 -7.28
C GLN A 17 31.63 -14.01 -6.78
N ASN A 18 32.29 -14.24 -5.67
CA ASN A 18 32.43 -15.56 -5.07
C ASN A 18 31.13 -15.95 -4.31
N LEU A 19 30.16 -16.45 -5.05
CA LEU A 19 28.92 -17.02 -4.51
C LEU A 19 29.18 -18.49 -4.13
N VAL A 20 29.15 -18.77 -2.84
CA VAL A 20 29.39 -20.13 -2.31
C VAL A 20 28.09 -20.95 -2.29
N MET A 21 26.97 -20.31 -1.94
CA MET A 21 25.65 -20.96 -1.84
C MET A 21 24.55 -19.94 -2.05
N GLU A 22 23.53 -20.34 -2.78
CA GLU A 22 22.27 -19.61 -2.92
C GLU A 22 21.11 -20.54 -2.58
N TYR A 23 20.17 -20.04 -1.77
CA TYR A 23 18.91 -20.70 -1.48
C TYR A 23 17.79 -19.71 -1.83
N ASN A 24 17.36 -19.79 -3.08
CA ASN A 24 16.41 -18.83 -3.64
C ASN A 24 14.95 -19.15 -3.26
N HIS A 25 14.03 -18.25 -3.61
CA HIS A 25 12.61 -18.40 -3.31
C HIS A 25 12.00 -19.66 -3.93
N GLU A 26 12.37 -19.98 -5.15
CA GLU A 26 11.85 -21.14 -5.88
C GLU A 26 12.23 -22.45 -5.18
N GLN A 27 13.48 -22.56 -4.73
CA GLN A 27 13.94 -23.70 -3.93
C GLN A 27 13.19 -23.79 -2.59
N ALA A 28 13.01 -22.64 -1.90
CA ALA A 28 12.29 -22.59 -0.65
C ALA A 28 10.81 -22.99 -0.78
N VAL A 29 10.18 -22.67 -1.91
CA VAL A 29 8.81 -23.12 -2.23
C VAL A 29 8.79 -24.63 -2.54
N ALA A 30 9.74 -25.12 -3.33
CA ALA A 30 9.84 -26.54 -3.64
C ALA A 30 10.08 -27.42 -2.40
N ASP A 31 10.85 -26.92 -1.45
CA ASP A 31 11.12 -27.59 -0.16
C ASP A 31 9.99 -27.41 0.87
N GLY A 32 8.92 -26.69 0.54
CA GLY A 32 7.80 -26.44 1.46
C GLY A 32 8.11 -25.47 2.61
N VAL A 33 9.25 -24.79 2.56
CA VAL A 33 9.67 -23.79 3.58
C VAL A 33 8.98 -22.45 3.36
N ASN A 34 8.69 -22.12 2.09
CA ASN A 34 8.01 -20.89 1.72
C ASN A 34 6.76 -21.19 0.87
N VAL A 35 5.89 -20.20 0.70
CA VAL A 35 4.71 -20.30 -0.14
C VAL A 35 4.90 -19.54 -1.44
N ASN A 36 4.26 -20.00 -2.50
CA ASN A 36 4.26 -19.29 -3.78
C ASN A 36 3.39 -18.03 -3.70
N TYR A 37 3.54 -17.15 -4.67
CA TYR A 37 2.80 -15.90 -4.76
C TYR A 37 2.35 -15.61 -6.18
N ASP A 38 1.25 -14.87 -6.29
CA ASP A 38 0.74 -14.34 -7.55
C ASP A 38 0.82 -12.82 -7.55
N VAL A 39 1.13 -12.23 -8.70
CA VAL A 39 1.24 -10.79 -8.86
C VAL A 39 0.07 -10.25 -9.67
N TYR A 40 -0.78 -9.45 -9.04
CA TYR A 40 -1.87 -8.73 -9.68
C TYR A 40 -1.53 -7.25 -9.82
N ARG A 41 -1.80 -6.67 -10.99
CA ARG A 41 -1.59 -5.25 -11.24
C ARG A 41 -2.91 -4.57 -11.53
N ILE A 42 -3.28 -3.60 -10.71
CA ILE A 42 -4.42 -2.71 -10.96
C ILE A 42 -3.89 -1.51 -11.76
N ARG A 43 -4.46 -1.32 -12.95
CA ARG A 43 -4.14 -0.19 -13.82
C ARG A 43 -5.37 0.72 -13.92
N THR A 44 -5.19 2.00 -13.69
CA THR A 44 -6.22 3.03 -13.87
C THR A 44 -5.82 3.96 -15.02
N ALA A 45 -6.76 4.70 -15.57
CA ALA A 45 -6.45 5.69 -16.61
C ALA A 45 -5.42 6.72 -16.11
N ILE A 46 -5.55 7.15 -14.86
CA ILE A 46 -4.62 8.10 -14.22
C ILE A 46 -3.21 7.50 -14.09
N THR A 47 -3.07 6.23 -13.70
CA THR A 47 -1.76 5.58 -13.58
C THR A 47 -1.09 5.30 -14.93
N GLN A 48 -1.83 5.37 -16.02
CA GLN A 48 -1.29 5.13 -17.36
C GLN A 48 -0.93 6.42 -18.09
N ALA A 49 -1.72 7.48 -17.93
CA ALA A 49 -1.64 8.68 -18.75
C ALA A 49 -1.35 9.97 -17.95
N GLY A 50 -1.37 9.91 -16.60
CA GLY A 50 -1.41 11.13 -15.79
C GLY A 50 -2.78 11.82 -15.86
N SER A 51 -2.86 13.04 -15.36
CA SER A 51 -4.07 13.85 -15.43
C SER A 51 -3.75 15.34 -15.35
N THR A 52 -4.70 16.16 -15.74
CA THR A 52 -4.63 17.62 -15.61
C THR A 52 -5.86 18.10 -14.84
N VAL A 53 -5.64 18.97 -13.85
CA VAL A 53 -6.71 19.70 -13.18
C VAL A 53 -6.71 21.12 -13.74
N GLU A 54 -7.78 21.51 -14.39
CA GLU A 54 -7.90 22.82 -15.04
C GLU A 54 -7.91 23.96 -14.01
N ALA A 55 -7.39 25.11 -14.41
CA ALA A 55 -7.47 26.34 -13.63
C ALA A 55 -8.92 26.70 -13.28
N GLY A 56 -9.12 27.25 -12.11
CA GLY A 56 -10.45 27.61 -11.62
C GLY A 56 -11.17 26.53 -10.81
N TYR A 57 -10.72 25.27 -10.85
CA TYR A 57 -11.23 24.24 -9.95
C TYR A 57 -10.63 24.40 -8.56
N SER A 58 -11.42 24.07 -7.55
CA SER A 58 -10.98 24.05 -6.16
C SER A 58 -10.46 22.66 -5.84
N VAL A 59 -9.22 22.58 -5.37
CA VAL A 59 -8.60 21.35 -4.90
C VAL A 59 -8.51 21.35 -3.38
N GLN A 60 -8.71 20.19 -2.78
CA GLN A 60 -8.51 20.02 -1.35
C GLN A 60 -7.04 19.73 -1.08
N LEU A 61 -6.36 20.69 -0.48
CA LEU A 61 -4.98 20.53 -0.02
C LEU A 61 -4.99 20.14 1.46
N MET A 62 -4.09 19.24 1.82
CA MET A 62 -3.89 18.85 3.21
C MET A 62 -2.46 19.18 3.64
N ASN A 63 -2.34 19.93 4.73
CA ASN A 63 -1.04 20.20 5.33
C ASN A 63 -0.46 18.91 5.91
N ARG A 64 0.78 18.59 5.54
CA ARG A 64 1.44 17.33 5.94
C ARG A 64 1.71 17.24 7.44
N GLU A 65 1.97 18.37 8.10
CA GLU A 65 2.32 18.41 9.52
C GLU A 65 1.07 18.49 10.40
N THR A 66 0.16 19.41 10.08
CA THR A 66 -1.00 19.71 10.92
C THR A 66 -2.25 18.91 10.53
N ARG A 67 -2.24 18.25 9.33
CA ARG A 67 -3.38 17.56 8.72
C ARG A 67 -4.59 18.46 8.46
N ALA A 68 -4.44 19.77 8.60
CA ALA A 68 -5.49 20.71 8.26
C ALA A 68 -5.80 20.64 6.77
N LYS A 69 -7.06 20.44 6.45
CA LYS A 69 -7.57 20.44 5.07
C LYS A 69 -8.00 21.85 4.71
N ARG A 70 -7.59 22.34 3.58
CA ARG A 70 -8.06 23.61 3.01
C ARG A 70 -8.43 23.43 1.55
N TRP A 71 -9.42 24.18 1.11
CA TRP A 71 -9.76 24.28 -0.30
C TRP A 71 -9.00 25.47 -0.89
N GLU A 72 -8.29 25.21 -1.98
CA GLU A 72 -7.57 26.23 -2.72
C GLU A 72 -8.01 26.17 -4.19
N ARG A 73 -8.32 27.31 -4.75
CA ARG A 73 -8.64 27.43 -6.17
C ARG A 73 -7.32 27.50 -6.93
N LEU A 74 -7.21 26.70 -7.99
CA LEU A 74 -6.04 26.72 -8.86
C LEU A 74 -6.12 27.95 -9.77
N ASP A 75 -5.06 28.74 -9.79
CA ASP A 75 -4.93 29.90 -10.67
C ASP A 75 -4.45 29.49 -12.08
N GLU A 76 -3.75 28.36 -12.17
CA GLU A 76 -3.24 27.77 -13.42
C GLU A 76 -3.59 26.28 -13.50
N ASP A 77 -3.54 25.71 -14.72
CA ASP A 77 -3.72 24.29 -14.93
C ASP A 77 -2.61 23.50 -14.20
N PHE A 78 -2.98 22.51 -13.44
CA PHE A 78 -2.04 21.62 -12.76
C PHE A 78 -2.04 20.26 -13.46
N ALA A 79 -0.99 20.02 -14.25
CA ALA A 79 -0.74 18.74 -14.89
C ALA A 79 0.26 17.90 -14.09
N TYR A 80 0.04 16.61 -14.04
CA TYR A 80 0.99 15.67 -13.42
C TYR A 80 1.14 14.40 -14.26
N ASP A 81 2.37 13.88 -14.30
CA ASP A 81 2.71 12.64 -14.96
C ASP A 81 2.36 11.43 -14.07
N PRO A 82 2.18 10.22 -14.66
CA PRO A 82 1.95 9.00 -13.90
C PRO A 82 2.97 8.74 -12.77
N ASP A 83 4.23 9.11 -13.00
CA ASP A 83 5.31 8.90 -12.03
C ASP A 83 5.25 9.83 -10.82
N GLN A 84 4.47 10.91 -10.89
CA GLN A 84 4.23 11.85 -9.77
C GLN A 84 3.10 11.39 -8.85
N LEU A 85 2.28 10.47 -9.34
CA LEU A 85 1.17 9.92 -8.60
C LEU A 85 1.69 9.12 -7.39
N ASP A 86 1.06 9.31 -6.24
CA ASP A 86 1.48 8.78 -4.94
C ASP A 86 2.84 9.29 -4.42
N ARG A 87 3.60 10.02 -5.24
CA ARG A 87 4.84 10.71 -4.81
C ARG A 87 4.54 12.15 -4.44
N ASP A 88 4.07 12.92 -5.39
CA ASP A 88 3.84 14.36 -5.26
C ASP A 88 2.34 14.69 -5.18
N VAL A 89 1.52 13.85 -5.82
CA VAL A 89 0.06 13.98 -5.86
C VAL A 89 -0.60 12.75 -5.24
N VAL A 90 -1.49 12.96 -4.30
CA VAL A 90 -2.36 11.93 -3.73
C VAL A 90 -3.79 12.21 -4.18
N ALA A 91 -4.33 11.33 -5.01
CA ALA A 91 -5.67 11.46 -5.55
C ALA A 91 -6.63 10.49 -4.80
N PRO A 92 -7.51 10.98 -3.91
CA PRO A 92 -8.47 10.14 -3.18
C PRO A 92 -9.35 9.29 -4.10
N ASP A 93 -9.74 9.82 -5.25
CA ASP A 93 -10.55 9.09 -6.24
C ASP A 93 -9.80 7.92 -6.86
N GLN A 94 -8.48 8.05 -7.03
CA GLN A 94 -7.64 6.95 -7.48
C GLN A 94 -7.52 5.87 -6.41
N ILE A 95 -7.27 6.25 -5.15
CA ILE A 95 -7.25 5.32 -4.03
C ILE A 95 -8.57 4.55 -3.97
N ARG A 96 -9.68 5.27 -4.07
CA ARG A 96 -11.03 4.68 -4.09
C ARG A 96 -11.20 3.71 -5.25
N THR A 97 -10.74 4.05 -6.43
CA THR A 97 -10.80 3.18 -7.63
C THR A 97 -9.99 1.89 -7.41
N ILE A 98 -8.79 1.99 -6.83
CA ILE A 98 -7.96 0.83 -6.52
C ILE A 98 -8.62 -0.05 -5.46
N VAL A 99 -9.14 0.55 -4.39
CA VAL A 99 -9.83 -0.18 -3.31
C VAL A 99 -11.09 -0.89 -3.82
N LYS A 100 -11.88 -0.24 -4.68
CA LYS A 100 -13.05 -0.86 -5.34
C LYS A 100 -12.62 -2.03 -6.21
N ALA A 101 -11.62 -1.85 -7.07
CA ALA A 101 -11.11 -2.92 -7.92
C ALA A 101 -10.62 -4.11 -7.10
N PHE A 102 -9.88 -3.86 -6.01
CA PHE A 102 -9.46 -4.90 -5.08
C PHE A 102 -10.65 -5.62 -4.46
N ARG A 103 -11.63 -4.91 -3.91
CA ARG A 103 -12.84 -5.47 -3.29
C ARG A 103 -13.62 -6.33 -4.27
N ASP A 104 -13.86 -5.82 -5.48
CA ASP A 104 -14.72 -6.46 -6.48
C ASP A 104 -14.05 -7.70 -7.07
N LYS A 105 -12.72 -7.71 -7.17
CA LYS A 105 -11.93 -8.83 -7.69
C LYS A 105 -11.44 -9.83 -6.64
N LEU A 106 -11.61 -9.50 -5.37
CA LEU A 106 -11.03 -10.24 -4.26
C LEU A 106 -11.46 -11.72 -4.26
N PHE A 107 -12.75 -11.98 -4.43
CA PHE A 107 -13.32 -13.31 -4.31
C PHE A 107 -13.61 -14.01 -5.65
N THR A 108 -13.45 -13.28 -6.74
CA THR A 108 -13.64 -13.82 -8.09
C THR A 108 -12.33 -14.21 -8.75
N ASP A 109 -11.34 -13.30 -8.69
CA ASP A 109 -10.11 -13.41 -9.46
C ASP A 109 -8.89 -13.69 -8.56
N ILE A 110 -8.77 -12.97 -7.41
CA ILE A 110 -7.57 -13.03 -6.57
C ILE A 110 -7.61 -14.25 -5.64
N PHE A 111 -8.74 -14.46 -4.97
CA PHE A 111 -8.94 -15.60 -4.06
C PHE A 111 -10.30 -16.27 -4.34
N PRO A 112 -10.46 -16.94 -5.49
CA PRO A 112 -11.70 -17.61 -5.82
C PRO A 112 -12.05 -18.67 -4.77
N GLY A 113 -13.31 -18.64 -4.32
CA GLY A 113 -13.83 -19.56 -3.31
C GLY A 113 -13.64 -19.10 -1.85
N ARG A 114 -12.95 -18.00 -1.59
CA ARG A 114 -12.95 -17.37 -0.27
C ARG A 114 -14.21 -16.53 -0.05
N THR A 115 -14.65 -16.47 1.20
CA THR A 115 -15.79 -15.66 1.64
C THR A 115 -15.37 -14.50 2.56
N GLU A 116 -14.14 -14.54 3.04
CA GLU A 116 -13.60 -13.56 3.97
C GLU A 116 -12.38 -12.88 3.41
N VAL A 117 -12.26 -11.58 3.68
CA VAL A 117 -11.08 -10.78 3.32
C VAL A 117 -9.84 -11.38 4.01
N PRO A 118 -8.80 -11.77 3.30
CA PRO A 118 -7.57 -12.29 3.91
C PRO A 118 -6.85 -11.21 4.71
N LYS A 119 -5.88 -11.61 5.52
CA LYS A 119 -4.95 -10.64 6.13
C LYS A 119 -4.21 -9.91 5.01
N THR A 120 -4.41 -8.60 4.96
CA THR A 120 -3.90 -7.75 3.89
C THR A 120 -3.05 -6.64 4.47
N LEU A 121 -1.83 -6.48 3.96
CA LEU A 121 -0.93 -5.40 4.32
C LEU A 121 -0.85 -4.41 3.15
N ILE A 122 -1.07 -3.14 3.43
CA ILE A 122 -1.01 -2.06 2.45
C ILE A 122 0.10 -1.09 2.87
N PHE A 123 0.97 -0.76 1.93
CA PHE A 123 2.01 0.24 2.12
C PHE A 123 1.56 1.58 1.55
N ALA A 124 1.60 2.59 2.39
CA ALA A 124 1.30 3.97 2.03
C ALA A 124 2.58 4.80 1.92
N LYS A 125 2.52 5.91 1.22
CA LYS A 125 3.63 6.84 1.04
C LYS A 125 4.04 7.52 2.36
N ASP A 126 3.04 7.98 3.10
CA ASP A 126 3.20 8.67 4.38
C ASP A 126 2.00 8.44 5.29
N ASP A 127 2.09 8.92 6.52
CA ASP A 127 1.07 8.72 7.53
C ASP A 127 -0.31 9.33 7.16
N ALA A 128 -0.33 10.46 6.46
CA ALA A 128 -1.56 11.09 5.98
C ALA A 128 -2.20 10.27 4.85
N HIS A 129 -1.39 9.73 3.94
CA HIS A 129 -1.85 8.81 2.90
C HIS A 129 -2.40 7.52 3.52
N ALA A 130 -1.75 6.97 4.55
CA ALA A 130 -2.24 5.81 5.28
C ALA A 130 -3.62 6.05 5.91
N GLU A 131 -3.87 7.23 6.48
CA GLU A 131 -5.18 7.61 7.03
C GLU A 131 -6.26 7.64 5.95
N ASN A 132 -6.00 8.29 4.82
CA ASN A 132 -6.95 8.35 3.70
C ASN A 132 -7.29 6.95 3.17
N ILE A 133 -6.30 6.07 3.05
CA ILE A 133 -6.51 4.68 2.62
C ILE A 133 -7.41 3.94 3.61
N VAL A 134 -7.18 4.09 4.92
CA VAL A 134 -7.99 3.43 5.95
C VAL A 134 -9.44 3.92 5.93
N GLU A 135 -9.67 5.22 5.79
CA GLU A 135 -11.02 5.79 5.67
C GLU A 135 -11.75 5.20 4.45
N ILE A 136 -11.11 5.23 3.28
CA ILE A 136 -11.68 4.70 2.04
C ILE A 136 -11.94 3.19 2.14
N LEU A 137 -11.05 2.42 2.75
CA LEU A 137 -11.26 0.99 2.97
C LEU A 137 -12.50 0.70 3.81
N ARG A 138 -12.69 1.45 4.91
CA ARG A 138 -13.86 1.30 5.77
C ARG A 138 -15.15 1.63 5.06
N GLU A 139 -15.16 2.70 4.29
CA GLU A 139 -16.30 3.11 3.46
C GLU A 139 -16.65 2.06 2.40
N GLU A 140 -15.67 1.67 1.59
CA GLU A 140 -15.89 0.78 0.45
C GLU A 140 -16.25 -0.66 0.85
N PHE A 141 -15.75 -1.13 1.97
CA PHE A 141 -16.13 -2.43 2.52
C PHE A 141 -17.36 -2.38 3.45
N GLY A 142 -17.84 -1.18 3.79
CA GLY A 142 -18.95 -1.00 4.74
C GLY A 142 -18.63 -1.59 6.12
N LYS A 143 -17.37 -1.48 6.57
CA LYS A 143 -16.88 -2.06 7.82
C LYS A 143 -16.35 -1.00 8.77
N GLY A 144 -16.41 -1.29 10.06
CA GLY A 144 -15.99 -0.37 11.12
C GLY A 144 -14.48 -0.36 11.36
N ASN A 145 -14.07 0.39 12.39
CA ASN A 145 -12.67 0.64 12.75
C ASN A 145 -11.84 -0.62 13.02
N ALA A 146 -12.46 -1.68 13.52
CA ALA A 146 -11.77 -2.92 13.77
C ALA A 146 -11.31 -3.63 12.49
N PHE A 147 -11.98 -3.40 11.35
CA PHE A 147 -11.71 -4.10 10.10
C PHE A 147 -10.40 -3.67 9.44
N ALA A 148 -10.17 -2.36 9.34
CA ALA A 148 -8.97 -1.78 8.75
C ALA A 148 -8.35 -0.79 9.74
N GLN A 149 -7.05 -0.93 10.01
CA GLN A 149 -6.31 -0.10 10.95
C GLN A 149 -5.03 0.42 10.35
N LYS A 150 -4.69 1.66 10.72
CA LYS A 150 -3.39 2.24 10.46
C LYS A 150 -2.41 1.76 11.54
N ILE A 151 -1.24 1.30 11.12
CA ILE A 151 -0.14 0.88 12.01
C ILE A 151 1.11 1.63 11.56
N THR A 152 1.33 2.79 12.15
CA THR A 152 2.49 3.65 11.90
C THR A 152 3.06 4.16 13.22
N TYR A 153 4.22 4.77 13.18
CA TYR A 153 4.84 5.40 14.37
C TYR A 153 4.00 6.55 14.97
N ARG A 154 3.01 7.08 14.23
CA ARG A 154 2.07 8.12 14.67
C ARG A 154 0.70 7.57 15.09
N THR A 155 0.55 6.25 15.18
CA THR A 155 -0.72 5.67 15.62
C THR A 155 -0.99 6.04 17.08
N THR A 156 -2.22 6.46 17.37
CA THR A 156 -2.67 6.83 18.71
C THR A 156 -3.62 5.76 19.25
N GLY A 157 -3.65 5.61 20.57
CA GLY A 157 -4.59 4.72 21.27
C GLY A 157 -4.04 3.37 21.66
N ASP A 158 -3.04 2.85 20.94
CA ASP A 158 -2.33 1.61 21.28
C ASP A 158 -0.90 1.65 20.74
N THR A 159 -0.04 0.78 21.22
CA THR A 159 1.34 0.71 20.73
C THR A 159 1.42 -0.01 19.39
N PRO A 160 2.37 0.34 18.50
CA PRO A 160 2.55 -0.37 17.23
C PRO A 160 2.75 -1.87 17.40
N GLU A 161 3.47 -2.28 18.44
CA GLU A 161 3.73 -3.70 18.77
C GLU A 161 2.45 -4.47 19.07
N ASN A 162 1.55 -3.89 19.87
CA ASN A 162 0.26 -4.47 20.17
C ASN A 162 -0.62 -4.60 18.93
N LEU A 163 -0.63 -3.56 18.08
CA LEU A 163 -1.38 -3.56 16.83
C LEU A 163 -0.85 -4.59 15.85
N ILE A 164 0.47 -4.74 15.73
CA ILE A 164 1.11 -5.79 14.92
C ILE A 164 0.75 -7.17 15.47
N SER A 165 0.81 -7.36 16.80
CA SER A 165 0.42 -8.61 17.42
C SER A 165 -1.05 -8.95 17.17
N ALA A 166 -1.94 -7.97 17.29
CA ALA A 166 -3.36 -8.14 16.97
C ALA A 166 -3.57 -8.48 15.49
N PHE A 167 -2.88 -7.79 14.58
CA PHE A 167 -2.95 -8.10 13.16
C PHE A 167 -2.51 -9.53 12.84
N ARG A 168 -1.48 -10.05 13.51
CA ARG A 168 -0.99 -11.41 13.28
C ARG A 168 -1.86 -12.49 13.90
N ASN A 169 -2.32 -12.28 15.13
CA ASN A 169 -2.84 -13.34 15.98
C ASN A 169 -4.35 -13.29 16.21
N SER A 170 -4.99 -12.15 15.97
CA SER A 170 -6.43 -11.98 16.19
C SER A 170 -7.19 -12.01 14.86
N TYR A 171 -8.52 -12.24 14.90
CA TYR A 171 -9.35 -12.18 13.70
C TYR A 171 -9.32 -10.78 13.07
N PHE A 172 -9.46 -9.75 13.86
CA PHE A 172 -9.30 -8.35 13.45
C PHE A 172 -7.96 -7.76 13.92
N PRO A 173 -7.43 -6.76 13.20
CA PRO A 173 -7.89 -6.22 11.92
C PRO A 173 -7.64 -7.19 10.75
N ARG A 174 -8.45 -7.06 9.70
CA ARG A 174 -8.23 -7.82 8.45
C ARG A 174 -7.23 -7.11 7.54
N ILE A 175 -7.24 -5.78 7.55
CA ILE A 175 -6.36 -4.95 6.73
C ILE A 175 -5.54 -4.05 7.66
N ALA A 176 -4.23 -4.05 7.47
CA ALA A 176 -3.30 -3.12 8.10
C ALA A 176 -2.70 -2.20 7.04
N VAL A 177 -2.69 -0.90 7.32
CA VAL A 177 -2.06 0.12 6.46
C VAL A 177 -0.87 0.71 7.20
N THR A 178 0.30 0.65 6.58
CA THR A 178 1.57 1.11 7.15
C THR A 178 2.34 2.01 6.18
N VAL A 179 3.44 2.59 6.64
CA VAL A 179 4.36 3.44 5.86
C VAL A 179 5.71 2.76 5.75
#